data_1696041e55bd24ca566baa7c957a3ee3
#
_entry.id   1696041e55bd24ca566baa7c957a3ee3
#
_cell.length_a   1.000
_cell.length_b   1.000
_cell.length_c   1.000
_cell.angle_alpha   90.00
_cell.angle_beta   90.00
_cell.angle_gamma   90.00
#
_symmetry.space_group_name_H-M   'P 1'
#
loop_
_entity.id
_entity.type
_entity.pdbx_description
1 polymer ?
#
loop_
_entity_poly.entity_id
_entity_poly.type
_entity_poly.pdbx_seq_one_letter_code
_entity_poly.pdbx_strand_id
1 'polypeptide(L)'
;VLINFIRKPKSMTSMTSMHKWLRIIVVIRIIVVINLTACATGKQVDPYFANSVVSHDIDLILDDDPTTLATIEFIGNDLREMPDSRHDELFDQNSYIFKLSFDDQASVEIWAHSSFPNPQDAKTYAEAVVRPLGKLPKAMRAKLNHVVLHKGNETAFSEHLGHFFVLYSENITRRLSDNDLEETVFHESVHATLDYKHSNDPVWIRAQRKDNAYVTQYGQKNPKGEDLAETALFAYSRLINSERLPTILTEWLDTNIPNRLKYLSNLFSNMESDSPQLDFLKN
;
A
#
# COMPACT_ATOMS: atom_id res chain seq x y z
N VAL A 1 13.45 -67.04 42.19
CA VAL A 1 12.32 -67.67 42.90
C VAL A 1 11.28 -66.58 43.16
N LEU A 2 10.30 -66.46 42.33
CA LEU A 2 8.82 -66.53 42.49
C LEU A 2 8.28 -65.88 43.77
N ILE A 3 7.29 -65.01 43.69
CA ILE A 3 5.85 -65.36 43.57
C ILE A 3 5.03 -64.11 43.26
N ASN A 4 4.07 -64.24 42.34
CA ASN A 4 2.95 -63.33 41.97
C ASN A 4 2.04 -62.97 43.15
N PHE A 5 1.51 -61.75 43.16
CA PHE A 5 0.20 -61.46 43.72
C PHE A 5 -0.58 -60.52 42.78
N ILE A 6 -1.52 -61.07 42.07
CA ILE A 6 -2.56 -60.41 41.30
C ILE A 6 -3.58 -59.89 42.31
N ARG A 7 -3.84 -58.58 42.35
CA ARG A 7 -5.05 -58.01 42.92
C ARG A 7 -5.91 -57.37 41.83
N LYS A 8 -7.08 -57.96 41.60
CA LYS A 8 -8.16 -57.43 40.79
C LYS A 8 -8.67 -56.12 41.36
N PRO A 9 -8.92 -55.07 40.57
CA PRO A 9 -9.69 -53.92 41.01
C PRO A 9 -11.17 -54.24 40.93
N LYS A 10 -11.91 -53.91 41.97
CA LYS A 10 -13.39 -53.95 42.02
C LYS A 10 -13.98 -52.91 41.08
N SER A 11 -14.77 -53.35 40.12
CA SER A 11 -15.69 -52.49 39.35
C SER A 11 -16.87 -52.15 40.26
N MET A 12 -17.25 -50.88 40.21
CA MET A 12 -18.62 -50.34 40.14
C MET A 12 -18.57 -48.84 40.36
N THR A 13 -18.35 -48.10 39.30
CA THR A 13 -18.84 -46.72 39.22
C THR A 13 -20.14 -46.74 38.41
N SER A 14 -21.21 -46.25 39.02
CA SER A 14 -22.57 -46.38 38.51
C SER A 14 -22.74 -45.65 37.16
N MET A 15 -23.33 -46.34 36.21
CA MET A 15 -23.70 -45.84 34.86
C MET A 15 -24.50 -44.54 34.86
N THR A 16 -25.04 -44.16 35.98
CA THR A 16 -25.86 -42.90 36.15
C THR A 16 -25.00 -41.63 36.20
N SER A 17 -23.73 -41.70 36.62
CA SER A 17 -22.80 -40.55 36.65
C SER A 17 -22.26 -40.19 35.25
N MET A 18 -21.99 -41.22 34.44
CA MET A 18 -21.43 -41.02 33.08
C MET A 18 -22.43 -40.35 32.14
N HIS A 19 -23.72 -40.59 32.27
CA HIS A 19 -24.78 -39.94 31.46
C HIS A 19 -24.97 -38.48 31.82
N LYS A 20 -24.76 -38.07 33.08
CA LYS A 20 -24.82 -36.66 33.48
C LYS A 20 -23.68 -35.86 32.91
N TRP A 21 -22.44 -36.38 32.93
CA TRP A 21 -21.29 -35.71 32.33
C TRP A 21 -21.38 -35.59 30.81
N LEU A 22 -21.89 -36.62 30.13
CA LEU A 22 -22.10 -36.63 28.69
C LEU A 22 -23.12 -35.53 28.26
N ARG A 23 -24.19 -35.34 29.04
CA ARG A 23 -25.19 -34.29 28.76
C ARG A 23 -24.62 -32.89 28.97
N ILE A 24 -23.80 -32.66 29.96
CA ILE A 24 -23.14 -31.37 30.24
C ILE A 24 -22.15 -31.05 29.12
N ILE A 25 -21.34 -32.04 28.66
CA ILE A 25 -20.37 -31.82 27.57
C ILE A 25 -21.09 -31.51 26.23
N VAL A 26 -22.23 -32.16 25.95
CA VAL A 26 -23.03 -31.87 24.74
C VAL A 26 -23.65 -30.50 24.79
N VAL A 27 -24.17 -30.06 25.94
CA VAL A 27 -24.75 -28.72 26.10
C VAL A 27 -23.68 -27.64 26.00
N ILE A 28 -22.49 -27.84 26.58
CA ILE A 28 -21.37 -26.88 26.46
C ILE A 28 -20.87 -26.82 25.02
N ARG A 29 -20.77 -27.94 24.29
CA ARG A 29 -20.40 -27.93 22.86
C ARG A 29 -21.44 -27.23 21.98
N ILE A 30 -22.74 -27.37 22.27
CA ILE A 30 -23.78 -26.68 21.53
C ILE A 30 -23.72 -25.17 21.82
N ILE A 31 -23.49 -24.74 23.06
CA ILE A 31 -23.36 -23.31 23.42
C ILE A 31 -22.10 -22.70 22.79
N VAL A 32 -20.97 -23.42 22.72
CA VAL A 32 -19.75 -22.96 22.07
C VAL A 32 -19.93 -22.88 20.54
N VAL A 33 -20.65 -23.82 19.93
CA VAL A 33 -20.93 -23.80 18.49
C VAL A 33 -21.91 -22.67 18.12
N ILE A 34 -22.89 -22.34 18.98
CA ILE A 34 -23.85 -21.25 18.73
C ILE A 34 -23.17 -19.86 18.86
N ASN A 35 -22.12 -19.72 19.69
CA ASN A 35 -21.38 -18.45 19.80
C ASN A 35 -20.31 -18.23 18.69
N LEU A 36 -20.03 -19.23 17.87
CA LEU A 36 -19.09 -19.11 16.74
C LEU A 36 -19.77 -18.78 15.39
N THR A 37 -21.10 -18.73 15.34
CA THR A 37 -21.84 -18.48 14.11
C THR A 37 -22.47 -17.08 13.99
N ALA A 38 -22.12 -16.16 14.89
CA ALA A 38 -22.46 -14.74 14.73
C ALA A 38 -21.34 -13.94 14.05
N CYS A 39 -20.62 -14.52 13.08
CA CYS A 39 -20.06 -13.72 12.00
C CYS A 39 -21.22 -13.35 11.10
N ALA A 40 -21.72 -12.13 11.23
CA ALA A 40 -22.63 -11.56 10.26
C ALA A 40 -21.98 -11.69 8.88
N THR A 41 -22.42 -12.67 8.09
CA THR A 41 -22.16 -12.71 6.65
C THR A 41 -23.01 -11.60 6.01
N GLY A 42 -22.68 -10.35 6.29
CA GLY A 42 -23.11 -9.27 5.43
C GLY A 42 -22.58 -9.60 4.04
N LYS A 43 -23.46 -9.60 3.04
CA LYS A 43 -23.04 -9.81 1.66
C LYS A 43 -21.97 -8.75 1.36
N GLN A 44 -20.78 -9.19 1.01
CA GLN A 44 -19.70 -8.28 0.62
C GLN A 44 -20.20 -7.44 -0.55
N VAL A 45 -19.99 -6.13 -0.45
CA VAL A 45 -20.32 -5.18 -1.52
C VAL A 45 -19.24 -5.28 -2.60
N ASP A 46 -19.65 -5.23 -3.87
CA ASP A 46 -18.72 -5.25 -4.97
C ASP A 46 -17.80 -4.02 -4.91
N PRO A 47 -16.53 -4.15 -5.32
CA PRO A 47 -15.59 -3.03 -5.40
C PRO A 47 -16.16 -1.90 -6.26
N TYR A 48 -15.85 -0.65 -5.89
CA TYR A 48 -16.30 0.50 -6.66
C TYR A 48 -15.67 0.53 -8.06
N PHE A 49 -14.37 0.20 -8.17
CA PHE A 49 -13.63 0.14 -9.40
C PHE A 49 -13.28 -1.29 -9.82
N ALA A 50 -13.41 -1.57 -11.11
CA ALA A 50 -13.17 -2.90 -11.68
C ALA A 50 -11.67 -3.29 -11.73
N ASN A 51 -10.76 -2.31 -11.81
CA ASN A 51 -9.31 -2.51 -11.93
C ASN A 51 -8.58 -1.84 -10.77
N SER A 52 -7.26 -1.62 -10.89
CA SER A 52 -6.49 -0.75 -10.00
C SER A 52 -6.93 0.71 -10.13
N VAL A 53 -6.76 1.49 -9.06
CA VAL A 53 -7.08 2.93 -9.01
C VAL A 53 -6.39 3.72 -10.12
N VAL A 54 -5.13 3.39 -10.43
CA VAL A 54 -4.35 4.03 -11.50
C VAL A 54 -4.79 3.64 -12.92
N SER A 55 -5.86 2.88 -13.08
CA SER A 55 -6.45 2.52 -14.39
C SER A 55 -7.77 3.26 -14.65
N HIS A 56 -8.11 4.24 -13.82
CA HIS A 56 -9.36 4.99 -13.92
C HIS A 56 -9.08 6.46 -14.19
N ASP A 57 -9.93 7.04 -15.01
CA ASP A 57 -9.91 8.44 -15.40
C ASP A 57 -10.41 9.34 -14.23
N ILE A 58 -9.63 9.37 -13.13
CA ILE A 58 -9.90 10.18 -11.96
C ILE A 58 -8.61 10.90 -11.57
N ASP A 59 -8.52 12.17 -11.92
CA ASP A 59 -7.42 13.05 -11.56
C ASP A 59 -7.59 13.52 -10.12
N LEU A 60 -6.93 12.85 -9.19
CA LEU A 60 -6.94 13.20 -7.77
C LEU A 60 -5.76 14.10 -7.39
N ILE A 61 -4.64 13.97 -8.11
CA ILE A 61 -3.45 14.79 -7.95
C ILE A 61 -3.18 15.46 -9.30
N LEU A 62 -3.51 16.74 -9.42
CA LEU A 62 -3.43 17.47 -10.69
C LEU A 62 -1.99 17.92 -11.01
N ASP A 63 -1.67 18.08 -12.29
CA ASP A 63 -0.34 18.54 -12.74
C ASP A 63 0.01 19.93 -12.17
N ASP A 64 -0.98 20.80 -11.98
CA ASP A 64 -0.81 22.15 -11.42
C ASP A 64 -0.83 22.23 -9.88
N ASP A 65 -0.96 21.07 -9.19
CA ASP A 65 -0.85 21.06 -7.73
C ASP A 65 0.53 21.53 -7.27
N PRO A 66 0.60 22.18 -6.10
CA PRO A 66 1.86 22.62 -5.53
C PRO A 66 2.86 21.48 -5.39
N THR A 67 4.07 21.72 -5.83
CA THR A 67 5.19 20.78 -5.69
C THR A 67 6.28 21.40 -4.83
N THR A 68 6.90 20.62 -3.96
CA THR A 68 8.06 21.03 -3.16
C THR A 68 9.40 20.80 -3.88
N LEU A 69 9.36 20.41 -5.16
CA LEU A 69 10.57 20.22 -5.95
C LEU A 69 11.33 21.55 -6.10
N ALA A 70 12.58 21.58 -5.61
CA ALA A 70 13.49 22.71 -5.80
C ALA A 70 14.41 22.52 -7.00
N THR A 71 15.10 21.38 -7.10
CA THR A 71 16.09 21.12 -8.17
C THR A 71 16.14 19.65 -8.59
N ILE A 72 16.55 19.44 -9.86
CA ILE A 72 17.02 18.17 -10.40
C ILE A 72 18.40 18.38 -11.00
N GLU A 73 19.41 17.65 -10.58
CA GLU A 73 20.79 17.75 -11.02
C GLU A 73 21.31 16.39 -11.49
N PHE A 74 21.89 16.33 -12.69
CA PHE A 74 22.66 15.19 -13.13
C PHE A 74 24.03 15.19 -12.44
N ILE A 75 24.32 14.19 -11.61
CA ILE A 75 25.55 14.15 -10.80
C ILE A 75 26.60 13.16 -11.32
N GLY A 76 26.34 12.50 -12.45
CA GLY A 76 27.28 11.59 -13.11
C GLY A 76 26.75 10.17 -13.28
N ASN A 77 27.67 9.27 -13.55
CA ASN A 77 27.37 7.85 -13.74
C ASN A 77 28.04 7.02 -12.66
N ASP A 78 27.37 5.93 -12.25
CA ASP A 78 27.93 5.01 -11.27
C ASP A 78 27.27 3.62 -11.38
N LEU A 79 27.90 2.62 -10.74
CA LEU A 79 27.29 1.30 -10.52
C LEU A 79 26.06 1.42 -9.61
N ARG A 80 24.95 0.89 -10.05
CA ARG A 80 23.71 0.80 -9.24
C ARG A 80 23.07 -0.58 -9.34
N GLU A 81 22.42 -0.96 -8.24
CA GLU A 81 21.48 -2.07 -8.24
C GLU A 81 20.16 -1.59 -8.85
N MET A 82 19.82 -2.15 -10.00
CA MET A 82 18.67 -1.72 -10.82
C MET A 82 17.85 -2.92 -11.24
N PRO A 83 17.01 -3.47 -10.32
CA PRO A 83 16.20 -4.63 -10.62
C PRO A 83 15.24 -4.34 -11.78
N ASP A 84 15.10 -5.31 -12.68
CA ASP A 84 14.24 -5.23 -13.86
C ASP A 84 13.38 -6.50 -13.93
N SER A 85 12.05 -6.37 -13.91
CA SER A 85 11.14 -7.52 -13.97
C SER A 85 11.26 -8.36 -15.25
N ARG A 86 11.93 -7.85 -16.28
CA ARG A 86 12.16 -8.52 -17.57
C ARG A 86 13.43 -9.37 -17.61
N HIS A 87 14.36 -9.16 -16.67
CA HIS A 87 15.70 -9.74 -16.67
C HIS A 87 16.15 -10.12 -15.26
N ASP A 88 17.06 -11.10 -15.17
CA ASP A 88 17.69 -11.48 -13.92
C ASP A 88 18.94 -10.62 -13.60
N GLU A 89 19.36 -9.73 -14.50
CA GLU A 89 20.50 -8.85 -14.30
C GLU A 89 20.13 -7.75 -13.30
N LEU A 90 20.88 -7.71 -12.20
CA LEU A 90 20.59 -6.83 -11.08
C LEU A 90 21.37 -5.51 -11.10
N PHE A 91 22.57 -5.49 -11.73
CA PHE A 91 23.47 -4.36 -11.65
C PHE A 91 23.72 -3.71 -13.02
N ASP A 92 23.55 -2.39 -13.09
CA ASP A 92 24.01 -1.59 -14.21
C ASP A 92 25.29 -0.84 -13.82
N GLN A 93 26.36 -1.04 -14.62
CA GLN A 93 27.71 -0.52 -14.35
C GLN A 93 27.83 0.99 -14.57
N ASN A 94 26.88 1.60 -15.27
CA ASN A 94 27.00 2.97 -15.76
C ASN A 94 25.70 3.74 -15.75
N SER A 95 24.88 3.53 -14.70
CA SER A 95 23.61 4.19 -14.52
C SER A 95 23.76 5.71 -14.45
N TYR A 96 22.85 6.44 -15.06
CA TYR A 96 22.76 7.91 -14.96
C TYR A 96 22.09 8.28 -13.65
N ILE A 97 22.78 9.10 -12.83
CA ILE A 97 22.28 9.47 -11.49
C ILE A 97 21.82 10.92 -11.50
N PHE A 98 20.57 11.12 -11.12
CA PHE A 98 19.97 12.44 -10.90
C PHE A 98 19.65 12.61 -9.42
N LYS A 99 20.14 13.70 -8.83
CA LYS A 99 19.82 14.09 -7.45
C LYS A 99 18.68 15.08 -7.45
N LEU A 100 17.66 14.80 -6.64
CA LEU A 100 16.53 15.68 -6.41
C LEU A 100 16.69 16.35 -5.06
N SER A 101 16.36 17.62 -5.00
CA SER A 101 16.25 18.39 -3.76
C SER A 101 14.87 19.02 -3.67
N PHE A 102 14.32 19.05 -2.47
CA PHE A 102 13.00 19.61 -2.18
C PHE A 102 13.12 20.74 -1.17
N ASP A 103 12.18 21.69 -1.19
CA ASP A 103 12.18 22.86 -0.30
C ASP A 103 12.14 22.48 1.19
N ASP A 104 11.64 21.30 1.50
CA ASP A 104 11.56 20.75 2.86
C ASP A 104 12.80 19.95 3.29
N GLN A 105 13.91 20.07 2.53
CA GLN A 105 15.21 19.42 2.75
C GLN A 105 15.21 17.89 2.54
N ALA A 106 14.10 17.28 2.05
CA ALA A 106 14.15 15.91 1.59
C ALA A 106 15.04 15.80 0.36
N SER A 107 15.64 14.62 0.13
CA SER A 107 16.45 14.34 -1.04
C SER A 107 16.17 12.92 -1.49
N VAL A 108 15.96 12.73 -2.79
CA VAL A 108 15.73 11.45 -3.44
C VAL A 108 16.65 11.37 -4.66
N GLU A 109 17.14 10.21 -5.02
CA GLU A 109 17.84 9.99 -6.28
C GLU A 109 16.91 9.35 -7.32
N ILE A 110 17.15 9.67 -8.59
CA ILE A 110 16.65 8.88 -9.71
C ILE A 110 17.84 8.21 -10.38
N TRP A 111 17.78 6.90 -10.51
CA TRP A 111 18.76 6.08 -11.20
C TRP A 111 18.17 5.62 -12.52
N ALA A 112 18.72 6.12 -13.62
CA ALA A 112 18.27 5.73 -14.95
C ALA A 112 19.29 4.77 -15.59
N HIS A 113 18.79 3.65 -16.09
CA HIS A 113 19.61 2.58 -16.64
C HIS A 113 20.39 3.04 -17.88
N SER A 114 21.60 2.55 -18.07
CA SER A 114 22.49 2.88 -19.21
C SER A 114 21.93 2.47 -20.59
N SER A 115 20.83 1.75 -20.66
CA SER A 115 20.08 1.49 -21.90
C SER A 115 19.44 2.75 -22.51
N PHE A 116 19.29 3.85 -21.77
CA PHE A 116 18.99 5.15 -22.38
C PHE A 116 20.18 5.61 -23.23
N PRO A 117 19.94 6.19 -24.44
CA PRO A 117 21.04 6.53 -25.35
C PRO A 117 22.08 7.51 -24.76
N ASN A 118 21.65 8.39 -23.90
CA ASN A 118 22.46 9.42 -23.25
C ASN A 118 21.73 9.98 -22.00
N PRO A 119 22.45 10.75 -21.14
CA PRO A 119 21.84 11.34 -19.94
C PRO A 119 20.68 12.29 -20.22
N GLN A 120 20.65 12.96 -21.38
CA GLN A 120 19.58 13.91 -21.72
C GLN A 120 18.27 13.16 -22.00
N ASP A 121 18.31 12.03 -22.70
CA ASP A 121 17.13 11.19 -22.93
C ASP A 121 16.60 10.62 -21.60
N ALA A 122 17.49 10.15 -20.72
CA ALA A 122 17.13 9.70 -19.39
C ALA A 122 16.50 10.83 -18.54
N LYS A 123 17.05 12.05 -18.64
CA LYS A 123 16.58 13.23 -17.94
C LYS A 123 15.13 13.58 -18.28
N THR A 124 14.71 13.41 -19.53
CA THR A 124 13.33 13.65 -19.95
C THR A 124 12.32 12.86 -19.10
N TYR A 125 12.60 11.58 -18.86
CA TYR A 125 11.76 10.73 -18.03
C TYR A 125 11.92 11.03 -16.53
N ALA A 126 13.13 11.36 -16.10
CA ALA A 126 13.37 11.80 -14.73
C ALA A 126 12.56 13.05 -14.42
N GLU A 127 12.55 14.07 -15.29
CA GLU A 127 11.78 15.31 -15.14
C GLU A 127 10.27 15.07 -15.07
N ALA A 128 9.74 14.09 -15.81
CA ALA A 128 8.34 13.71 -15.73
C ALA A 128 7.96 13.16 -14.35
N VAL A 129 8.84 12.37 -13.73
CA VAL A 129 8.61 11.72 -12.42
C VAL A 129 8.83 12.67 -11.24
N VAL A 130 9.69 13.67 -11.41
CA VAL A 130 10.12 14.56 -10.31
C VAL A 130 8.97 15.40 -9.75
N ARG A 131 8.08 15.92 -10.61
CA ARG A 131 6.95 16.74 -10.17
C ARG A 131 5.98 15.94 -9.30
N PRO A 132 5.50 14.77 -9.72
CA PRO A 132 4.72 13.88 -8.84
C PRO A 132 5.40 13.58 -7.50
N LEU A 133 6.71 13.30 -7.50
CA LEU A 133 7.47 13.09 -6.25
C LEU A 133 7.39 14.30 -5.30
N GLY A 134 7.44 15.52 -5.85
CA GLY A 134 7.33 16.75 -5.06
C GLY A 134 5.94 16.99 -4.44
N LYS A 135 4.90 16.28 -4.93
CA LYS A 135 3.52 16.36 -4.42
C LYS A 135 3.24 15.32 -3.32
N LEU A 136 4.13 14.35 -3.11
CA LEU A 136 3.98 13.36 -2.06
C LEU A 136 4.06 14.01 -0.65
N PRO A 137 3.43 13.41 0.37
CA PRO A 137 3.66 13.77 1.76
C PRO A 137 5.16 13.75 2.10
N LYS A 138 5.64 14.75 2.85
CA LYS A 138 7.05 14.84 3.28
C LYS A 138 7.57 13.54 3.90
N ALA A 139 6.77 12.93 4.76
CA ALA A 139 7.16 11.71 5.46
C ALA A 139 7.35 10.51 4.52
N MET A 140 6.67 10.48 3.36
CA MET A 140 6.91 9.47 2.32
C MET A 140 8.19 9.78 1.56
N ARG A 141 8.39 11.04 1.10
CA ARG A 141 9.64 11.45 0.44
C ARG A 141 10.88 11.21 1.31
N ALA A 142 10.80 11.49 2.60
CA ALA A 142 11.91 11.30 3.54
C ALA A 142 12.30 9.82 3.74
N LYS A 143 11.41 8.88 3.41
CA LYS A 143 11.68 7.44 3.45
C LYS A 143 12.10 6.87 2.10
N LEU A 144 11.71 7.51 1.02
CA LEU A 144 12.02 7.04 -0.32
C LEU A 144 13.51 7.24 -0.59
N ASN A 145 14.23 6.16 -0.87
CA ASN A 145 15.66 6.22 -1.17
C ASN A 145 15.91 6.67 -2.60
N HIS A 146 15.28 6.02 -3.56
CA HIS A 146 15.47 6.32 -4.99
C HIS A 146 14.31 5.83 -5.84
N VAL A 147 14.31 6.25 -7.09
CA VAL A 147 13.44 5.73 -8.15
C VAL A 147 14.32 5.18 -9.26
N VAL A 148 14.01 3.99 -9.74
CA VAL A 148 14.70 3.35 -10.86
C VAL A 148 13.93 3.58 -12.15
N LEU A 149 14.63 3.99 -13.21
CA LEU A 149 14.07 4.18 -14.54
C LEU A 149 14.73 3.22 -15.55
N HIS A 150 13.92 2.40 -16.19
CA HIS A 150 14.33 1.57 -17.32
C HIS A 150 13.76 2.07 -18.63
N LYS A 151 14.49 1.88 -19.71
CA LYS A 151 13.96 2.06 -21.05
C LYS A 151 13.08 0.87 -21.43
N GLY A 152 11.96 1.14 -22.13
CA GLY A 152 11.04 0.13 -22.63
C GLY A 152 9.70 0.10 -21.89
N ASN A 153 8.98 -1.01 -22.01
CA ASN A 153 7.62 -1.17 -21.52
C ASN A 153 7.55 -2.34 -20.54
N GLU A 154 7.09 -2.05 -19.35
CA GLU A 154 6.68 -3.03 -18.33
C GLU A 154 5.83 -2.32 -17.27
N THR A 155 5.16 -3.09 -16.41
CA THR A 155 4.40 -2.58 -15.26
C THR A 155 5.36 -2.07 -14.18
N ALA A 156 5.03 -0.94 -13.57
CA ALA A 156 5.74 -0.43 -12.38
C ALA A 156 5.69 -1.45 -11.24
N PHE A 157 6.70 -1.42 -10.39
CA PHE A 157 6.72 -2.21 -9.16
C PHE A 157 7.57 -1.55 -8.09
N SER A 158 7.35 -1.92 -6.84
CA SER A 158 8.01 -1.33 -5.67
C SER A 158 8.70 -2.36 -4.80
N GLU A 159 9.74 -1.93 -4.09
CA GLU A 159 10.47 -2.72 -3.10
C GLU A 159 10.50 -1.99 -1.75
N HIS A 160 9.76 -2.52 -0.78
CA HIS A 160 9.58 -1.88 0.52
C HIS A 160 10.80 -1.98 1.45
N LEU A 161 11.65 -3.00 1.30
CA LEU A 161 12.88 -3.12 2.10
C LEU A 161 13.95 -2.14 1.62
N GLY A 162 14.03 -1.93 0.29
CA GLY A 162 14.95 -0.97 -0.32
C GLY A 162 14.41 0.45 -0.36
N HIS A 163 13.13 0.65 -0.06
CA HIS A 163 12.44 1.94 -0.15
C HIS A 163 12.59 2.60 -1.52
N PHE A 164 12.32 1.86 -2.58
CA PHE A 164 12.37 2.36 -3.96
C PHE A 164 11.23 1.78 -4.81
N PHE A 165 11.02 2.35 -5.97
CA PHE A 165 10.16 1.79 -6.99
C PHE A 165 10.77 1.93 -8.39
N VAL A 166 10.26 1.15 -9.33
CA VAL A 166 10.76 1.01 -10.69
C VAL A 166 9.70 1.44 -11.68
N LEU A 167 10.08 2.29 -12.64
CA LEU A 167 9.25 2.73 -13.74
C LEU A 167 9.92 2.48 -15.08
N TYR A 168 9.10 2.34 -16.13
CA TYR A 168 9.55 2.10 -17.49
C TYR A 168 9.14 3.25 -18.42
N SER A 169 10.01 3.66 -19.33
CA SER A 169 9.83 4.87 -20.14
C SER A 169 8.53 4.89 -20.96
N GLU A 170 8.13 3.75 -21.54
CA GLU A 170 6.89 3.66 -22.31
C GLU A 170 5.66 3.68 -21.40
N ASN A 171 5.78 3.11 -20.19
CA ASN A 171 4.73 3.21 -19.17
C ASN A 171 4.57 4.67 -18.71
N ILE A 172 5.67 5.37 -18.40
CA ILE A 172 5.65 6.81 -18.06
C ILE A 172 4.96 7.62 -19.17
N THR A 173 5.33 7.38 -20.45
CA THR A 173 4.72 8.09 -21.59
C THR A 173 3.22 7.86 -21.67
N ARG A 174 2.76 6.63 -21.46
CA ARG A 174 1.34 6.31 -21.43
C ARG A 174 0.62 6.98 -20.26
N ARG A 175 1.21 6.92 -19.05
CA ARG A 175 0.64 7.53 -17.85
C ARG A 175 0.53 9.05 -17.97
N LEU A 176 1.48 9.70 -18.60
CA LEU A 176 1.39 11.14 -18.94
C LEU A 176 0.25 11.42 -19.92
N SER A 177 0.05 10.56 -20.93
CA SER A 177 -1.05 10.70 -21.90
C SER A 177 -2.43 10.48 -21.26
N ASP A 178 -2.49 9.63 -20.25
CA ASP A 178 -3.72 9.25 -19.56
C ASP A 178 -3.98 10.12 -18.30
N ASN A 179 -3.11 11.11 -18.00
CA ASN A 179 -3.12 11.97 -16.81
C ASN A 179 -3.19 11.19 -15.49
N ASP A 180 -2.46 10.08 -15.38
CA ASP A 180 -2.45 9.24 -14.18
C ASP A 180 -1.03 8.90 -13.66
N LEU A 181 -0.02 9.69 -14.10
CA LEU A 181 1.36 9.51 -13.63
C LEU A 181 1.50 9.88 -12.16
N GLU A 182 0.80 10.92 -11.71
CA GLU A 182 0.79 11.37 -10.32
C GLU A 182 0.24 10.29 -9.39
N GLU A 183 -0.89 9.70 -9.75
CA GLU A 183 -1.53 8.61 -9.01
C GLU A 183 -0.65 7.35 -9.02
N THR A 184 -0.01 7.07 -10.15
CA THR A 184 0.95 5.95 -10.25
C THR A 184 2.14 6.15 -9.32
N VAL A 185 2.76 7.34 -9.33
CA VAL A 185 3.89 7.65 -8.43
C VAL A 185 3.45 7.62 -6.96
N PHE A 186 2.25 8.11 -6.65
CA PHE A 186 1.70 8.02 -5.30
C PHE A 186 1.52 6.56 -4.86
N HIS A 187 0.87 5.74 -5.69
CA HIS A 187 0.62 4.32 -5.43
C HIS A 187 1.92 3.54 -5.16
N GLU A 188 2.91 3.66 -6.06
CA GLU A 188 4.21 3.01 -5.90
C GLU A 188 4.98 3.52 -4.68
N SER A 189 4.83 4.81 -4.36
CA SER A 189 5.44 5.39 -3.15
C SER A 189 4.81 4.85 -1.87
N VAL A 190 3.51 4.52 -1.86
CA VAL A 190 2.86 3.86 -0.72
C VAL A 190 3.51 2.50 -0.48
N HIS A 191 3.66 1.67 -1.53
CA HIS A 191 4.35 0.39 -1.41
C HIS A 191 5.77 0.53 -0.88
N ALA A 192 6.56 1.42 -1.49
CA ALA A 192 7.96 1.63 -1.11
C ALA A 192 8.15 2.13 0.32
N THR A 193 7.20 2.91 0.87
CA THR A 193 7.41 3.64 2.12
C THR A 193 6.49 3.27 3.28
N LEU A 194 5.31 2.71 3.00
CA LEU A 194 4.28 2.43 4.01
C LEU A 194 4.03 0.94 4.23
N ASP A 195 4.13 0.09 3.21
CA ASP A 195 3.74 -1.32 3.29
C ASP A 195 4.45 -2.08 4.41
N TYR A 196 5.76 -1.93 4.52
CA TYR A 196 6.55 -2.63 5.54
C TYR A 196 5.96 -2.48 6.95
N LYS A 197 5.53 -1.28 7.29
CA LYS A 197 5.01 -0.96 8.62
C LYS A 197 3.50 -1.16 8.73
N HIS A 198 2.74 -0.87 7.67
CA HIS A 198 1.29 -0.67 7.75
C HIS A 198 0.46 -1.79 7.12
N SER A 199 0.95 -2.49 6.08
CA SER A 199 0.16 -3.55 5.42
C SER A 199 -0.14 -4.73 6.34
N ASN A 200 0.75 -5.01 7.31
CA ASN A 200 0.60 -6.06 8.32
C ASN A 200 0.22 -5.52 9.72
N ASP A 201 -0.05 -4.24 9.87
CA ASP A 201 -0.49 -3.65 11.14
C ASP A 201 -1.81 -4.30 11.59
N PRO A 202 -1.88 -4.83 12.82
CA PRO A 202 -3.12 -5.41 13.35
C PRO A 202 -4.31 -4.46 13.35
N VAL A 203 -4.11 -3.13 13.41
CA VAL A 203 -5.18 -2.13 13.32
C VAL A 203 -5.69 -2.05 11.90
N TRP A 204 -4.80 -2.01 10.89
CA TRP A 204 -5.16 -2.08 9.47
C TRP A 204 -5.94 -3.34 9.12
N ILE A 205 -5.41 -4.51 9.51
CA ILE A 205 -6.07 -5.81 9.27
C ILE A 205 -7.47 -5.86 9.93
N ARG A 206 -7.62 -5.27 11.12
CA ARG A 206 -8.95 -5.17 11.76
C ARG A 206 -9.88 -4.22 11.01
N ALA A 207 -9.36 -3.12 10.45
CA ALA A 207 -10.12 -2.20 9.62
C ALA A 207 -10.63 -2.90 8.36
N GLN A 208 -9.76 -3.63 7.63
CA GLN A 208 -10.14 -4.45 6.47
C GLN A 208 -11.28 -5.43 6.79
N ARG A 209 -11.20 -6.11 7.94
CA ARG A 209 -12.22 -7.10 8.35
C ARG A 209 -13.57 -6.48 8.78
N LYS A 210 -13.54 -5.23 9.22
CA LYS A 210 -14.75 -4.50 9.63
C LYS A 210 -15.47 -3.86 8.46
N ASP A 211 -14.73 -3.53 7.43
CA ASP A 211 -15.26 -2.94 6.22
C ASP A 211 -15.85 -4.02 5.31
N ASN A 212 -16.89 -3.66 4.57
CA ASN A 212 -17.71 -4.59 3.82
C ASN A 212 -17.35 -4.68 2.32
N ALA A 213 -16.44 -3.84 1.88
CA ALA A 213 -16.01 -3.74 0.47
C ALA A 213 -14.54 -3.45 0.33
N TYR A 214 -14.05 -3.45 -0.91
CA TYR A 214 -12.75 -2.92 -1.33
C TYR A 214 -12.97 -1.79 -2.33
N VAL A 215 -12.06 -0.83 -2.38
CA VAL A 215 -12.17 0.27 -3.35
C VAL A 215 -12.06 -0.26 -4.78
N THR A 216 -11.11 -1.18 -5.00
CA THR A 216 -10.84 -1.75 -6.30
C THR A 216 -10.90 -3.27 -6.30
N GLN A 217 -11.18 -3.86 -7.45
CA GLN A 217 -11.13 -5.31 -7.62
C GLN A 217 -9.69 -5.83 -7.47
N TYR A 218 -8.69 -5.03 -7.81
CA TYR A 218 -7.28 -5.39 -7.66
C TYR A 218 -6.91 -5.51 -6.18
N GLY A 219 -7.26 -4.52 -5.35
CA GLY A 219 -7.11 -4.59 -3.90
C GLY A 219 -7.89 -5.75 -3.26
N GLN A 220 -9.10 -6.05 -3.77
CA GLN A 220 -9.88 -7.21 -3.30
C GLN A 220 -9.19 -8.55 -3.59
N LYS A 221 -8.59 -8.70 -4.77
CA LYS A 221 -7.86 -9.92 -5.15
C LYS A 221 -6.54 -10.07 -4.42
N ASN A 222 -5.91 -8.96 -4.04
CA ASN A 222 -4.60 -8.90 -3.40
C ASN A 222 -4.63 -8.09 -2.09
N PRO A 223 -5.45 -8.47 -1.09
CA PRO A 223 -5.75 -7.60 0.06
C PRO A 223 -4.55 -7.34 0.98
N LYS A 224 -3.51 -8.15 0.92
CA LYS A 224 -2.29 -7.96 1.71
C LYS A 224 -1.23 -7.12 1.00
N GLY A 225 -1.19 -7.21 -0.34
CA GLY A 225 -0.22 -6.50 -1.15
C GLY A 225 -0.74 -5.13 -1.59
N GLU A 226 -1.99 -5.04 -2.02
CA GLU A 226 -2.46 -3.89 -2.81
C GLU A 226 -3.47 -2.99 -2.11
N ASP A 227 -4.28 -3.53 -1.19
CA ASP A 227 -5.41 -2.77 -0.62
C ASP A 227 -4.98 -1.49 0.11
N LEU A 228 -3.78 -1.48 0.72
CA LEU A 228 -3.25 -0.27 1.37
C LEU A 228 -3.01 0.83 0.33
N ALA A 229 -2.29 0.53 -0.75
CA ALA A 229 -1.96 1.48 -1.80
C ALA A 229 -3.21 1.93 -2.57
N GLU A 230 -4.09 0.99 -2.93
CA GLU A 230 -5.36 1.26 -3.61
C GLU A 230 -6.31 2.15 -2.80
N THR A 231 -6.29 2.06 -1.47
CA THR A 231 -7.16 2.87 -0.60
C THR A 231 -6.51 4.19 -0.20
N ALA A 232 -5.16 4.23 -0.13
CA ALA A 232 -4.40 5.36 0.39
C ALA A 232 -4.63 6.65 -0.41
N LEU A 233 -4.70 6.55 -1.74
CA LEU A 233 -4.90 7.70 -2.62
C LEU A 233 -6.21 8.44 -2.30
N PHE A 234 -7.32 7.71 -2.11
CA PHE A 234 -8.61 8.31 -1.76
C PHE A 234 -8.62 8.94 -0.38
N ALA A 235 -7.97 8.29 0.60
CA ALA A 235 -7.86 8.83 1.95
C ALA A 235 -7.02 10.10 1.98
N TYR A 236 -5.94 10.17 1.21
CA TYR A 236 -5.09 11.35 1.07
C TYR A 236 -5.81 12.49 0.34
N SER A 237 -6.39 12.22 -0.83
CA SER A 237 -7.17 13.22 -1.58
C SER A 237 -8.32 13.80 -0.76
N ARG A 238 -8.98 12.98 0.04
CA ARG A 238 -10.03 13.43 0.94
C ARG A 238 -9.52 14.38 2.02
N LEU A 239 -8.28 14.23 2.46
CA LEU A 239 -7.67 15.09 3.47
C LEU A 239 -7.25 16.45 2.89
N ILE A 240 -6.68 16.45 1.67
CA ILE A 240 -6.07 17.65 1.10
C ILE A 240 -6.95 18.38 0.06
N ASN A 241 -7.74 17.63 -0.71
CA ASN A 241 -8.55 18.13 -1.83
C ASN A 241 -9.89 17.39 -1.93
N SER A 242 -10.68 17.42 -0.86
CA SER A 242 -11.93 16.65 -0.76
C SER A 242 -12.95 16.97 -1.87
N GLU A 243 -12.90 18.16 -2.43
CA GLU A 243 -13.77 18.63 -3.52
C GLU A 243 -13.50 17.93 -4.86
N ARG A 244 -12.36 17.29 -5.03
CA ARG A 244 -12.04 16.50 -6.23
C ARG A 244 -12.70 15.14 -6.27
N LEU A 245 -13.11 14.64 -5.11
CA LEU A 245 -13.82 13.38 -5.04
C LEU A 245 -15.29 13.57 -5.43
N PRO A 246 -15.79 12.85 -6.45
CA PRO A 246 -17.22 12.85 -6.76
C PRO A 246 -18.06 12.51 -5.54
N THR A 247 -19.17 13.22 -5.31
CA THR A 247 -20.05 13.02 -4.14
C THR A 247 -20.48 11.57 -3.99
N ILE A 248 -20.83 10.91 -5.10
CA ILE A 248 -21.25 9.50 -5.09
C ILE A 248 -20.14 8.57 -4.62
N LEU A 249 -18.87 8.85 -5.00
CA LEU A 249 -17.70 8.10 -4.53
C LEU A 249 -17.45 8.36 -3.05
N THR A 250 -17.53 9.61 -2.61
CA THR A 250 -17.36 9.98 -1.19
C THR A 250 -18.39 9.26 -0.31
N GLU A 251 -19.67 9.27 -0.70
CA GLU A 251 -20.73 8.56 0.03
C GLU A 251 -20.52 7.04 0.05
N TRP A 252 -20.06 6.47 -1.08
CA TRP A 252 -19.72 5.06 -1.15
C TRP A 252 -18.56 4.68 -0.21
N LEU A 253 -17.47 5.47 -0.21
CA LEU A 253 -16.31 5.29 0.64
C LEU A 253 -16.70 5.34 2.13
N ASP A 254 -17.48 6.35 2.52
CA ASP A 254 -17.95 6.52 3.91
C ASP A 254 -18.84 5.37 4.39
N THR A 255 -19.64 4.83 3.48
CA THR A 255 -20.57 3.73 3.80
C THR A 255 -19.86 2.38 3.89
N ASN A 256 -18.92 2.11 2.97
CA ASN A 256 -18.42 0.76 2.75
C ASN A 256 -17.02 0.50 3.29
N ILE A 257 -16.18 1.54 3.43
CA ILE A 257 -14.81 1.39 3.95
C ILE A 257 -14.42 2.37 5.06
N PRO A 258 -15.32 2.74 5.98
CA PRO A 258 -15.06 3.80 6.96
C PRO A 258 -13.90 3.51 7.91
N ASN A 259 -13.63 2.24 8.21
CA ASN A 259 -12.56 1.86 9.13
C ASN A 259 -11.17 2.02 8.49
N ARG A 260 -10.99 1.64 7.22
CA ARG A 260 -9.74 1.85 6.47
C ARG A 260 -9.50 3.33 6.22
N LEU A 261 -10.53 4.08 5.83
CA LEU A 261 -10.43 5.55 5.69
C LEU A 261 -9.96 6.20 6.99
N LYS A 262 -10.55 5.83 8.12
CA LYS A 262 -10.14 6.35 9.43
C LYS A 262 -8.68 6.05 9.75
N TYR A 263 -8.23 4.82 9.48
CA TYR A 263 -6.83 4.44 9.68
C TYR A 263 -5.88 5.31 8.86
N LEU A 264 -6.15 5.42 7.55
CA LEU A 264 -5.30 6.18 6.62
C LEU A 264 -5.38 7.69 6.86
N SER A 265 -6.55 8.24 7.14
CA SER A 265 -6.68 9.66 7.49
C SER A 265 -5.86 10.02 8.73
N ASN A 266 -5.88 9.19 9.76
CA ASN A 266 -5.04 9.38 10.94
C ASN A 266 -3.54 9.28 10.59
N LEU A 267 -3.17 8.33 9.71
CA LEU A 267 -1.79 8.16 9.25
C LEU A 267 -1.30 9.41 8.52
N PHE A 268 -2.05 9.88 7.53
CA PHE A 268 -1.67 11.06 6.75
C PHE A 268 -1.73 12.36 7.56
N SER A 269 -2.74 12.56 8.43
CA SER A 269 -2.80 13.71 9.32
C SER A 269 -1.57 13.81 10.23
N ASN A 270 -1.07 12.69 10.74
CA ASN A 270 0.16 12.67 11.53
C ASN A 270 1.40 12.99 10.67
N MET A 271 1.43 12.53 9.40
CA MET A 271 2.51 12.86 8.47
C MET A 271 2.55 14.33 8.09
N GLU A 272 1.38 14.98 7.94
CA GLU A 272 1.28 16.39 7.63
C GLU A 272 1.56 17.27 8.86
N SER A 273 1.18 16.85 10.07
CA SER A 273 1.46 17.60 11.29
C SER A 273 2.96 17.72 11.59
N ASP A 274 3.75 16.77 11.11
CA ASP A 274 5.22 16.82 11.19
C ASP A 274 5.85 17.70 10.09
N SER A 275 5.01 18.28 9.21
CA SER A 275 5.42 19.18 8.11
C SER A 275 5.07 20.62 8.44
N PRO A 276 5.99 21.60 8.32
CA PRO A 276 5.72 23.02 8.61
C PRO A 276 4.74 23.71 7.65
N GLN A 277 4.23 23.04 6.63
CA GLN A 277 3.41 23.65 5.55
C GLN A 277 1.95 23.95 5.89
N LEU A 278 1.38 23.40 6.95
CA LEU A 278 -0.04 23.59 7.28
C LEU A 278 -0.38 24.92 7.98
N ASP A 279 0.61 25.74 8.33
CA ASP A 279 0.35 27.04 8.97
C ASP A 279 -0.24 28.09 8.00
N PHE A 280 -0.16 27.89 6.69
CA PHE A 280 -0.72 28.78 5.67
C PHE A 280 -2.22 28.56 5.38
N LEU A 281 -2.79 27.43 5.77
CA LEU A 281 -4.21 27.11 5.51
C LEU A 281 -5.11 27.39 6.72
N LYS A 282 -4.56 27.87 7.85
CA LYS A 282 -5.31 28.19 9.07
C LYS A 282 -5.60 29.67 9.29
N ASN A 283 -5.28 30.55 8.33
CA ASN A 283 -5.57 32.00 8.39
C ASN A 283 -6.59 32.46 7.36
#